data_dd5175e4237c2b1f9cb306245eab314c
#
_entry.id   dd5175e4237c2b1f9cb306245eab314c
#
_cell.length_a   1.000
_cell.length_b   1.000
_cell.length_c   1.000
_cell.angle_alpha   90.00
_cell.angle_beta   90.00
_cell.angle_gamma   90.00
#
_symmetry.space_group_name_H-M   'P 1'
#
loop_
_entity.id
_entity.type
_entity.pdbx_description
1 polymer ?
#
loop_
_entity_poly.entity_id
_entity_poly.type
_entity_poly.pdbx_seq_one_letter_code
_entity_poly.pdbx_strand_id
1 'polypeptide(L)'
;MTTLKFKRFNIEPYLPGKASIKKLKKITKLSANESALGFSPRAKKIISNKKFNFSKYPDGKSKELIKQISKKFRCDGDKIICGAGSDEVIQMLCQLFLNPKNEVIVPQFSFLMYRIYAKIVGAKVIFSKEKKFKISITEVLKKVTKKTKIVFLANPNNPTGTYLNKFELIELRKKLRKNILLVVDDAYAEYMKNSDYTSGLDLFKNKKNVFILRTFSKIYGLASLRIGWGYGDKKIIDGLN
;
A
#
# COMPACT_ATOMS: atom_id res chain seq x y z
N MET A 1 -11.43 41.49 11.46
CA MET A 1 -11.53 40.04 11.73
C MET A 1 -10.35 39.34 11.08
N THR A 2 -9.50 38.71 11.87
CA THR A 2 -8.33 37.98 11.33
C THR A 2 -8.82 36.65 10.75
N THR A 3 -8.81 36.51 9.43
CA THR A 3 -9.20 35.27 8.77
C THR A 3 -8.15 34.18 9.03
N LEU A 4 -8.58 33.00 9.47
CA LEU A 4 -7.70 31.86 9.66
C LEU A 4 -7.00 31.50 8.34
N LYS A 5 -5.66 31.45 8.36
CA LYS A 5 -4.86 31.00 7.22
C LYS A 5 -4.61 29.50 7.35
N PHE A 6 -4.96 28.73 6.33
CA PHE A 6 -4.69 27.31 6.27
C PHE A 6 -4.04 26.94 4.92
N LYS A 7 -3.31 25.84 4.92
CA LYS A 7 -2.63 25.36 3.71
C LYS A 7 -3.68 24.79 2.74
N ARG A 8 -3.75 25.35 1.53
CA ARG A 8 -4.57 24.78 0.46
C ARG A 8 -3.73 23.78 -0.34
N PHE A 9 -4.27 22.61 -0.52
CA PHE A 9 -3.64 21.56 -1.35
C PHE A 9 -4.33 21.52 -2.70
N ASN A 10 -3.55 21.57 -3.78
CA ASN A 10 -4.06 21.29 -5.13
C ASN A 10 -4.07 19.78 -5.34
N ILE A 11 -5.05 19.11 -4.74
CA ILE A 11 -5.24 17.67 -4.77
C ILE A 11 -6.65 17.41 -5.28
N GLU A 12 -6.77 16.65 -6.37
CA GLU A 12 -8.06 16.12 -6.80
C GLU A 12 -8.59 15.16 -5.74
N PRO A 13 -9.82 15.34 -5.23
CA PRO A 13 -10.38 14.45 -4.22
C PRO A 13 -10.54 13.04 -4.79
N TYR A 14 -10.35 12.05 -3.94
CA TYR A 14 -10.70 10.68 -4.27
C TYR A 14 -12.23 10.57 -4.41
N LEU A 15 -12.70 10.27 -5.60
CA LEU A 15 -14.12 10.01 -5.85
C LEU A 15 -14.34 8.49 -5.86
N PRO A 16 -14.94 7.92 -4.80
CA PRO A 16 -15.27 6.50 -4.79
C PRO A 16 -16.31 6.18 -5.85
N GLY A 17 -16.28 4.96 -6.37
CA GLY A 17 -17.32 4.49 -7.30
C GLY A 17 -18.71 4.54 -6.64
N LYS A 18 -19.72 4.85 -7.45
CA LYS A 18 -21.09 4.98 -6.99
C LYS A 18 -21.60 3.65 -6.41
N ALA A 19 -22.13 3.70 -5.20
CA ALA A 19 -22.75 2.56 -4.53
C ALA A 19 -24.26 2.44 -4.84
N SER A 20 -24.86 3.50 -5.38
CA SER A 20 -26.27 3.52 -5.82
C SER A 20 -26.43 4.36 -7.08
N ILE A 21 -27.39 4.02 -7.93
CA ILE A 21 -27.78 4.80 -9.11
C ILE A 21 -29.30 5.02 -9.01
N LYS A 22 -29.72 6.28 -9.08
CA LYS A 22 -31.16 6.63 -9.06
C LYS A 22 -31.90 5.78 -10.10
N LYS A 23 -33.06 5.24 -9.73
CA LYS A 23 -33.95 4.38 -10.55
C LYS A 23 -33.51 2.92 -10.73
N LEU A 24 -32.36 2.45 -10.24
CA LEU A 24 -32.00 1.04 -10.28
C LEU A 24 -32.21 0.39 -8.91
N LYS A 25 -33.04 -0.66 -8.85
CA LYS A 25 -33.37 -1.40 -7.61
C LYS A 25 -32.20 -2.28 -7.13
N LYS A 26 -31.33 -2.74 -8.05
CA LYS A 26 -30.22 -3.64 -7.74
C LYS A 26 -29.01 -3.29 -8.61
N ILE A 27 -27.87 -3.10 -7.99
CA ILE A 27 -26.60 -2.80 -8.66
C ILE A 27 -25.54 -3.77 -8.15
N THR A 28 -24.72 -4.29 -9.07
CA THR A 28 -23.47 -4.98 -8.72
C THR A 28 -22.34 -3.96 -8.70
N LYS A 29 -21.85 -3.60 -7.50
CA LYS A 29 -20.74 -2.67 -7.33
C LYS A 29 -19.41 -3.39 -7.56
N LEU A 30 -18.69 -3.02 -8.62
CA LEU A 30 -17.37 -3.60 -8.97
C LEU A 30 -16.22 -2.58 -8.85
N SER A 31 -16.51 -1.36 -8.38
CA SER A 31 -15.59 -0.21 -8.47
C SER A 31 -14.54 -0.13 -7.36
N ALA A 32 -14.57 -0.99 -6.35
CA ALA A 32 -13.66 -0.93 -5.20
C ALA A 32 -12.77 -2.18 -5.05
N ASN A 33 -12.84 -3.11 -6.01
CA ASN A 33 -12.10 -4.39 -5.97
C ASN A 33 -12.34 -5.15 -4.64
N GLU A 34 -13.58 -5.11 -4.15
CA GLU A 34 -14.01 -5.89 -2.99
C GLU A 34 -14.07 -7.38 -3.36
N SER A 35 -13.87 -8.27 -2.40
CA SER A 35 -13.97 -9.72 -2.64
C SER A 35 -15.40 -10.14 -2.96
N ALA A 36 -15.65 -10.65 -4.17
CA ALA A 36 -16.96 -11.18 -4.56
C ALA A 36 -17.37 -12.42 -3.75
N LEU A 37 -16.40 -13.16 -3.19
CA LEU A 37 -16.63 -14.36 -2.37
C LEU A 37 -16.85 -14.02 -0.88
N GLY A 38 -16.74 -12.73 -0.51
CA GLY A 38 -16.77 -12.31 0.90
C GLY A 38 -15.54 -12.78 1.68
N PHE A 39 -15.70 -12.98 2.98
CA PHE A 39 -14.65 -13.43 3.89
C PHE A 39 -14.88 -14.86 4.38
N SER A 40 -13.82 -15.50 4.91
CA SER A 40 -13.86 -16.93 5.24
C SER A 40 -14.92 -17.28 6.30
N PRO A 41 -15.51 -18.50 6.26
CA PRO A 41 -16.45 -18.96 7.29
C PRO A 41 -15.86 -18.94 8.71
N ARG A 42 -14.55 -19.19 8.85
CA ARG A 42 -13.85 -19.10 10.15
C ARG A 42 -13.86 -17.65 10.68
N ALA A 43 -13.53 -16.68 9.84
CA ALA A 43 -13.59 -15.26 10.22
C ALA A 43 -15.04 -14.85 10.55
N LYS A 44 -16.02 -15.31 9.76
CA LYS A 44 -17.45 -15.08 10.02
C LYS A 44 -17.85 -15.58 11.42
N LYS A 45 -17.48 -16.81 11.77
CA LYS A 45 -17.75 -17.39 13.09
C LYS A 45 -17.19 -16.55 14.24
N ILE A 46 -15.97 -16.03 14.10
CA ILE A 46 -15.33 -15.17 15.11
C ILE A 46 -16.05 -13.84 15.23
N ILE A 47 -16.34 -13.18 14.10
CA ILE A 47 -17.00 -11.85 14.07
C ILE A 47 -18.44 -11.95 14.62
N SER A 48 -19.15 -13.04 14.32
CA SER A 48 -20.51 -13.28 14.85
C SER A 48 -20.55 -13.70 16.32
N ASN A 49 -19.40 -14.04 16.90
CA ASN A 49 -19.32 -14.41 18.30
C ASN A 49 -19.33 -13.13 19.17
N LYS A 50 -20.44 -12.89 19.89
CA LYS A 50 -20.72 -11.68 20.69
C LYS A 50 -19.76 -11.44 21.87
N LYS A 51 -18.60 -12.10 21.93
CA LYS A 51 -17.59 -11.95 23.01
C LYS A 51 -16.66 -10.74 22.86
N PHE A 52 -16.87 -9.91 21.82
CA PHE A 52 -16.07 -8.68 21.68
C PHE A 52 -16.44 -7.66 22.77
N ASN A 53 -15.46 -7.22 23.51
CA ASN A 53 -15.63 -6.13 24.46
C ASN A 53 -15.25 -4.80 23.80
N PHE A 54 -16.25 -4.14 23.20
CA PHE A 54 -16.07 -2.87 22.50
C PHE A 54 -15.76 -1.68 23.42
N SER A 55 -15.89 -1.83 24.74
CA SER A 55 -15.58 -0.77 25.70
C SER A 55 -14.09 -0.66 26.03
N LYS A 56 -13.27 -1.59 25.59
CA LYS A 56 -11.83 -1.60 25.86
C LYS A 56 -11.03 -1.23 24.61
N TYR A 57 -10.01 -0.41 24.79
CA TYR A 57 -9.05 -0.14 23.73
C TYR A 57 -8.32 -1.42 23.31
N PRO A 58 -8.07 -1.64 22.02
CA PRO A 58 -7.21 -2.72 21.56
C PRO A 58 -5.73 -2.43 21.94
N ASP A 59 -4.89 -3.48 21.85
CA ASP A 59 -3.44 -3.30 21.96
C ASP A 59 -2.94 -2.40 20.81
N GLY A 60 -2.45 -1.20 21.15
CA GLY A 60 -1.96 -0.22 20.18
C GLY A 60 -0.78 -0.71 19.34
N LYS A 61 -0.07 -1.74 19.80
CA LYS A 61 1.03 -2.36 19.04
C LYS A 61 0.61 -3.59 18.23
N SER A 62 -0.67 -3.99 18.28
CA SER A 62 -1.22 -5.16 17.55
C SER A 62 -0.38 -6.44 17.69
N LYS A 63 0.21 -6.70 18.85
CA LYS A 63 1.20 -7.77 19.09
C LYS A 63 0.72 -9.15 18.65
N GLU A 64 -0.52 -9.52 18.99
CA GLU A 64 -1.05 -10.83 18.63
C GLU A 64 -1.25 -10.95 17.10
N LEU A 65 -1.73 -9.89 16.45
CA LEU A 65 -1.87 -9.86 14.99
C LEU A 65 -0.50 -9.97 14.32
N ILE A 66 0.50 -9.21 14.78
CA ILE A 66 1.88 -9.28 14.27
C ILE A 66 2.44 -10.68 14.42
N LYS A 67 2.24 -11.34 15.56
CA LYS A 67 2.66 -12.73 15.80
C LYS A 67 2.05 -13.70 14.79
N GLN A 68 0.75 -13.56 14.49
CA GLN A 68 0.07 -14.40 13.50
C GLN A 68 0.53 -14.11 12.06
N ILE A 69 0.74 -12.84 11.70
CA ILE A 69 1.31 -12.46 10.40
C ILE A 69 2.71 -13.03 10.24
N SER A 70 3.58 -12.83 11.24
CA SER A 70 4.95 -13.34 11.27
C SER A 70 4.99 -14.87 11.05
N LYS A 71 4.15 -15.60 11.77
CA LYS A 71 4.02 -17.07 11.61
C LYS A 71 3.54 -17.45 10.21
N LYS A 72 2.46 -16.80 9.72
CA LYS A 72 1.86 -17.11 8.41
C LYS A 72 2.82 -16.87 7.25
N PHE A 73 3.52 -15.73 7.27
CA PHE A 73 4.38 -15.29 6.18
C PHE A 73 5.87 -15.63 6.41
N ARG A 74 6.20 -16.34 7.52
CA ARG A 74 7.57 -16.72 7.89
C ARG A 74 8.53 -15.54 7.80
N CYS A 75 8.16 -14.42 8.44
CA CYS A 75 8.93 -13.19 8.46
C CYS A 75 9.07 -12.67 9.90
N ASP A 76 10.02 -11.74 10.09
CA ASP A 76 10.38 -11.20 11.39
C ASP A 76 9.29 -10.25 11.90
N GLY A 77 8.73 -10.51 13.09
CA GLY A 77 7.68 -9.71 13.70
C GLY A 77 8.13 -8.29 14.04
N ASP A 78 9.40 -8.08 14.38
CA ASP A 78 9.96 -6.75 14.67
C ASP A 78 10.07 -5.83 13.44
N LYS A 79 9.82 -6.38 12.26
CA LYS A 79 9.80 -5.68 10.98
C LYS A 79 8.40 -5.44 10.43
N ILE A 80 7.37 -5.64 11.27
CA ILE A 80 5.96 -5.48 10.90
C ILE A 80 5.37 -4.27 11.62
N ILE A 81 4.59 -3.47 10.89
CA ILE A 81 3.69 -2.47 11.43
C ILE A 81 2.28 -2.71 10.91
N CYS A 82 1.28 -2.62 11.78
CA CYS A 82 -0.13 -2.67 11.41
C CYS A 82 -0.71 -1.26 11.29
N GLY A 83 -1.75 -1.11 10.47
CA GLY A 83 -2.45 0.16 10.30
C GLY A 83 -3.89 -0.03 9.81
N ALA A 84 -4.65 1.05 9.76
CA ALA A 84 -6.02 1.11 9.25
C ALA A 84 -6.07 0.91 7.72
N GLY A 85 -5.73 -0.30 7.29
CA GLY A 85 -5.41 -0.68 5.91
C GLY A 85 -3.95 -0.35 5.59
N SER A 86 -3.46 -0.88 4.46
CA SER A 86 -2.15 -0.46 3.93
C SER A 86 -2.11 1.04 3.61
N ASP A 87 -3.26 1.66 3.49
CA ASP A 87 -3.46 3.06 3.20
C ASP A 87 -2.85 3.97 4.27
N GLU A 88 -3.11 3.70 5.56
CA GLU A 88 -2.49 4.43 6.66
C GLU A 88 -0.97 4.24 6.67
N VAL A 89 -0.49 3.03 6.39
CA VAL A 89 0.96 2.78 6.32
C VAL A 89 1.63 3.59 5.19
N ILE A 90 0.95 3.79 4.05
CA ILE A 90 1.43 4.69 2.97
C ILE A 90 1.54 6.13 3.50
N GLN A 91 0.51 6.60 4.22
CA GLN A 91 0.52 7.93 4.84
C GLN A 91 1.70 8.09 5.80
N MET A 92 1.89 7.13 6.71
CA MET A 92 2.99 7.14 7.68
C MET A 92 4.36 7.17 7.00
N LEU A 93 4.57 6.37 5.94
CA LEU A 93 5.80 6.41 5.14
C LEU A 93 6.03 7.77 4.50
N CYS A 94 4.99 8.41 3.95
CA CYS A 94 5.10 9.73 3.39
C CYS A 94 5.50 10.76 4.46
N GLN A 95 4.91 10.68 5.65
CA GLN A 95 5.24 11.57 6.77
C GLN A 95 6.68 11.37 7.27
N LEU A 96 7.15 10.13 7.35
CA LEU A 96 8.49 9.81 7.84
C LEU A 96 9.60 10.23 6.85
N PHE A 97 9.40 10.02 5.55
CA PHE A 97 10.48 10.14 4.55
C PHE A 97 10.45 11.41 3.72
N LEU A 98 9.33 12.15 3.70
CA LEU A 98 9.10 13.21 2.73
C LEU A 98 8.89 14.58 3.36
N ASN A 99 9.34 15.59 2.62
CA ASN A 99 9.09 17.00 2.88
C ASN A 99 9.01 17.76 1.53
N PRO A 100 8.75 19.09 1.53
CA PRO A 100 8.63 19.86 0.29
C PRO A 100 9.86 19.88 -0.63
N LYS A 101 11.05 19.53 -0.12
CA LYS A 101 12.28 19.45 -0.91
C LYS A 101 12.47 18.10 -1.62
N ASN A 102 11.62 17.11 -1.32
CA ASN A 102 11.75 15.75 -1.81
C ASN A 102 10.86 15.46 -3.01
N GLU A 103 11.22 14.42 -3.76
CA GLU A 103 10.47 13.89 -4.88
C GLU A 103 10.10 12.43 -4.64
N VAL A 104 8.90 12.08 -5.13
CA VAL A 104 8.36 10.72 -5.13
C VAL A 104 8.07 10.33 -6.57
N ILE A 105 8.49 9.13 -6.96
CA ILE A 105 8.14 8.57 -8.26
C ILE A 105 6.94 7.64 -8.09
N VAL A 106 5.92 7.86 -8.93
CA VAL A 106 4.68 7.08 -8.96
C VAL A 106 4.38 6.75 -10.42
N PRO A 107 4.04 5.51 -10.77
CA PRO A 107 3.56 5.19 -12.12
C PRO A 107 2.29 5.97 -12.44
N GLN A 108 2.12 6.38 -13.69
CA GLN A 108 1.02 7.25 -14.12
C GLN A 108 -0.36 6.65 -13.83
N PHE A 109 -0.52 5.36 -14.12
CA PHE A 109 -1.75 4.59 -13.87
C PHE A 109 -1.57 3.66 -12.68
N SER A 110 -1.48 4.21 -11.46
CA SER A 110 -1.33 3.45 -10.24
C SER A 110 -2.27 3.93 -9.14
N PHE A 111 -2.22 3.28 -7.99
CA PHE A 111 -3.10 3.59 -6.87
C PHE A 111 -2.98 5.06 -6.43
N LEU A 112 -4.13 5.72 -6.39
CA LEU A 112 -4.24 7.17 -6.23
C LEU A 112 -3.62 7.69 -4.92
N MET A 113 -3.67 6.90 -3.84
CA MET A 113 -3.27 7.38 -2.51
C MET A 113 -1.77 7.67 -2.41
N TYR A 114 -0.90 7.04 -3.21
CA TYR A 114 0.52 7.37 -3.21
C TYR A 114 0.75 8.86 -3.52
N ARG A 115 0.09 9.38 -4.56
CA ARG A 115 0.23 10.78 -4.95
C ARG A 115 -0.48 11.74 -4.00
N ILE A 116 -1.59 11.32 -3.40
CA ILE A 116 -2.34 12.15 -2.45
C ILE A 116 -1.50 12.38 -1.19
N TYR A 117 -1.03 11.32 -0.53
CA TYR A 117 -0.25 11.47 0.71
C TYR A 117 1.09 12.18 0.48
N ALA A 118 1.76 11.92 -0.65
CA ALA A 118 2.96 12.64 -1.00
C ALA A 118 2.72 14.16 -1.15
N LYS A 119 1.60 14.56 -1.80
CA LYS A 119 1.22 15.97 -1.92
C LYS A 119 0.83 16.61 -0.59
N ILE A 120 0.17 15.88 0.31
CA ILE A 120 -0.21 16.37 1.65
C ILE A 120 1.02 16.82 2.45
N VAL A 121 2.11 16.06 2.40
CA VAL A 121 3.37 16.46 3.05
C VAL A 121 4.19 17.47 2.24
N GLY A 122 3.68 17.89 1.07
CA GLY A 122 4.28 18.90 0.20
C GLY A 122 5.34 18.36 -0.76
N ALA A 123 5.57 17.06 -0.82
CA ALA A 123 6.54 16.46 -1.74
C ALA A 123 6.09 16.57 -3.20
N LYS A 124 7.06 16.68 -4.11
CA LYS A 124 6.81 16.73 -5.55
C LYS A 124 6.58 15.32 -6.08
N VAL A 125 5.41 15.10 -6.69
CA VAL A 125 5.09 13.83 -7.36
C VAL A 125 5.58 13.86 -8.79
N ILE A 126 6.41 12.88 -9.15
CA ILE A 126 6.96 12.69 -10.48
C ILE A 126 6.33 11.43 -11.07
N PHE A 127 5.64 11.57 -12.18
CA PHE A 127 5.01 10.43 -12.86
C PHE A 127 6.00 9.75 -13.81
N SER A 128 6.08 8.41 -13.73
CA SER A 128 6.73 7.58 -14.73
C SER A 128 5.70 7.04 -15.72
N LYS A 129 6.02 7.04 -17.01
CA LYS A 129 5.15 6.48 -18.03
C LYS A 129 5.17 4.96 -18.00
N GLU A 130 4.04 4.34 -18.28
CA GLU A 130 3.92 2.92 -18.53
C GLU A 130 4.07 2.61 -20.02
N LYS A 131 4.40 1.36 -20.34
CA LYS A 131 4.36 0.82 -21.69
C LYS A 131 3.25 -0.22 -21.78
N LYS A 132 2.24 0.02 -22.62
CA LYS A 132 1.06 -0.86 -22.71
C LYS A 132 0.43 -1.16 -21.33
N PHE A 133 0.25 -0.10 -20.53
CA PHE A 133 -0.27 -0.15 -19.15
C PHE A 133 0.57 -0.97 -18.15
N LYS A 134 1.74 -1.46 -18.54
CA LYS A 134 2.70 -2.10 -17.64
C LYS A 134 3.73 -1.09 -17.17
N ILE A 135 4.10 -1.13 -15.88
CA ILE A 135 5.16 -0.32 -15.32
C ILE A 135 6.47 -0.58 -16.07
N SER A 136 7.13 0.48 -16.51
CA SER A 136 8.41 0.40 -17.22
C SER A 136 9.56 0.79 -16.30
N ILE A 137 10.44 -0.16 -16.00
CA ILE A 137 11.64 0.06 -15.17
C ILE A 137 12.47 1.21 -15.75
N THR A 138 12.69 1.22 -17.05
CA THR A 138 13.46 2.25 -17.76
C THR A 138 12.86 3.62 -17.53
N GLU A 139 11.53 3.76 -17.65
CA GLU A 139 10.86 5.03 -17.46
C GLU A 139 10.87 5.48 -15.97
N VAL A 140 10.77 4.54 -15.02
CA VAL A 140 10.96 4.84 -13.59
C VAL A 140 12.38 5.38 -13.35
N LEU A 141 13.39 4.70 -13.84
CA LEU A 141 14.81 5.07 -13.63
C LEU A 141 15.18 6.40 -14.26
N LYS A 142 14.63 6.74 -15.46
CA LYS A 142 14.81 8.05 -16.09
C LYS A 142 14.30 9.21 -15.25
N LYS A 143 13.35 8.96 -14.34
CA LYS A 143 12.75 9.99 -13.48
C LYS A 143 13.49 10.17 -12.16
N VAL A 144 14.46 9.31 -11.84
CA VAL A 144 15.24 9.40 -10.60
C VAL A 144 16.16 10.61 -10.61
N THR A 145 16.03 11.47 -9.60
CA THR A 145 16.88 12.64 -9.37
C THR A 145 17.57 12.57 -8.00
N LYS A 146 18.46 13.52 -7.70
CA LYS A 146 19.07 13.64 -6.36
C LYS A 146 18.01 13.84 -5.24
N LYS A 147 16.84 14.40 -5.57
CA LYS A 147 15.73 14.68 -4.63
C LYS A 147 14.80 13.49 -4.41
N THR A 148 14.86 12.44 -5.24
CA THR A 148 14.01 11.25 -5.13
C THR A 148 14.30 10.52 -3.82
N LYS A 149 13.24 10.29 -3.01
CA LYS A 149 13.29 9.58 -1.72
C LYS A 149 12.52 8.27 -1.74
N ILE A 150 11.35 8.25 -2.41
CA ILE A 150 10.49 7.06 -2.49
C ILE A 150 10.15 6.78 -3.96
N VAL A 151 10.10 5.51 -4.30
CA VAL A 151 9.45 4.98 -5.51
C VAL A 151 8.33 4.06 -5.05
N PHE A 152 7.08 4.38 -5.37
CA PHE A 152 5.92 3.52 -5.11
C PHE A 152 5.61 2.67 -6.34
N LEU A 153 5.36 1.39 -6.12
CA LEU A 153 4.89 0.44 -7.13
C LEU A 153 3.82 -0.46 -6.53
N ALA A 154 2.67 -0.61 -7.18
CA ALA A 154 1.76 -1.70 -6.91
C ALA A 154 2.12 -2.91 -7.80
N ASN A 155 2.23 -4.11 -7.21
CA ASN A 155 2.61 -5.30 -7.96
C ASN A 155 1.87 -6.56 -7.46
N PRO A 156 0.78 -6.99 -8.09
CA PRO A 156 0.19 -6.46 -9.34
C PRO A 156 -0.33 -5.02 -9.24
N ASN A 157 -0.30 -4.31 -10.36
CA ASN A 157 -0.69 -2.90 -10.40
C ASN A 157 -2.21 -2.71 -10.38
N ASN A 158 -2.66 -1.73 -9.63
CA ASN A 158 -4.03 -1.23 -9.61
C ASN A 158 -4.06 0.16 -10.29
N PRO A 159 -4.84 0.40 -11.38
CA PRO A 159 -5.95 -0.44 -11.85
C PRO A 159 -5.63 -1.40 -13.01
N THR A 160 -4.41 -1.42 -13.54
CA THR A 160 -4.10 -2.05 -14.83
C THR A 160 -4.05 -3.58 -14.80
N GLY A 161 -3.88 -4.19 -13.62
CA GLY A 161 -3.74 -5.65 -13.45
C GLY A 161 -2.42 -6.21 -13.97
N THR A 162 -1.57 -5.38 -14.57
CA THR A 162 -0.24 -5.80 -15.03
C THR A 162 0.74 -5.96 -13.87
N TYR A 163 1.81 -6.70 -14.07
CA TYR A 163 2.81 -6.91 -13.04
C TYR A 163 4.24 -6.91 -13.58
N LEU A 164 5.18 -6.62 -12.70
CA LEU A 164 6.60 -6.87 -12.91
C LEU A 164 6.93 -8.27 -12.40
N ASN A 165 7.64 -9.05 -13.20
CA ASN A 165 8.12 -10.35 -12.75
C ASN A 165 9.28 -10.21 -11.74
N LYS A 166 9.71 -11.32 -11.16
CA LYS A 166 10.78 -11.33 -10.14
C LYS A 166 12.09 -10.69 -10.60
N PHE A 167 12.47 -10.92 -11.86
CA PHE A 167 13.72 -10.38 -12.41
C PHE A 167 13.62 -8.86 -12.61
N GLU A 168 12.50 -8.38 -13.12
CA GLU A 168 12.23 -6.96 -13.31
C GLU A 168 12.25 -6.20 -11.97
N LEU A 169 11.63 -6.74 -10.91
CA LEU A 169 11.65 -6.13 -9.57
C LEU A 169 13.06 -6.10 -8.97
N ILE A 170 13.81 -7.19 -9.09
CA ILE A 170 15.19 -7.26 -8.60
C ILE A 170 16.09 -6.27 -9.36
N GLU A 171 15.95 -6.20 -10.69
CA GLU A 171 16.67 -5.28 -11.53
C GLU A 171 16.40 -3.82 -11.15
N LEU A 172 15.13 -3.47 -10.98
CA LEU A 172 14.77 -2.12 -10.52
C LEU A 172 15.44 -1.79 -9.20
N ARG A 173 15.35 -2.68 -8.19
CA ARG A 173 15.98 -2.43 -6.89
C ARG A 173 17.49 -2.28 -7.00
N LYS A 174 18.16 -3.08 -7.82
CA LYS A 174 19.62 -2.99 -8.05
C LYS A 174 20.03 -1.65 -8.67
N LYS A 175 19.25 -1.13 -9.61
CA LYS A 175 19.53 0.12 -10.33
C LYS A 175 19.15 1.38 -9.55
N LEU A 176 18.23 1.29 -8.58
CA LEU A 176 17.90 2.41 -7.70
C LEU A 176 19.02 2.61 -6.67
N ARG A 177 19.35 3.89 -6.39
CA ARG A 177 20.33 4.24 -5.34
C ARG A 177 19.90 3.65 -3.98
N LYS A 178 20.89 3.35 -3.13
CA LYS A 178 20.66 2.73 -1.81
C LYS A 178 19.84 3.60 -0.85
N ASN A 179 19.87 4.93 -1.02
CA ASN A 179 19.14 5.90 -0.21
C ASN A 179 17.72 6.21 -0.71
N ILE A 180 17.23 5.48 -1.70
CA ILE A 180 15.84 5.55 -2.18
C ILE A 180 15.09 4.34 -1.62
N LEU A 181 13.97 4.59 -0.94
CA LEU A 181 13.07 3.56 -0.50
C LEU A 181 12.22 3.08 -1.68
N LEU A 182 12.27 1.79 -1.98
CA LEU A 182 11.35 1.15 -2.90
C LEU A 182 10.17 0.61 -2.08
N VAL A 183 8.97 1.12 -2.30
CA VAL A 183 7.74 0.62 -1.69
C VAL A 183 7.03 -0.26 -2.71
N VAL A 184 6.88 -1.55 -2.40
CA VAL A 184 6.15 -2.52 -3.22
C VAL A 184 4.83 -2.83 -2.54
N ASP A 185 3.73 -2.46 -3.18
CA ASP A 185 2.39 -2.73 -2.69
C ASP A 185 1.89 -4.07 -3.23
N ASP A 186 1.95 -5.07 -2.37
CA ASP A 186 1.55 -6.45 -2.62
C ASP A 186 0.07 -6.70 -2.28
N ALA A 187 -0.80 -5.68 -2.35
CA ALA A 187 -2.22 -5.81 -1.98
C ALA A 187 -2.96 -6.91 -2.75
N TYR A 188 -2.47 -7.28 -3.92
CA TYR A 188 -3.06 -8.29 -4.80
C TYR A 188 -2.17 -9.52 -5.01
N ALA A 189 -1.09 -9.67 -4.24
CA ALA A 189 -0.10 -10.74 -4.44
C ALA A 189 -0.71 -12.15 -4.38
N GLU A 190 -1.71 -12.38 -3.51
CA GLU A 190 -2.35 -13.67 -3.34
C GLU A 190 -3.22 -14.12 -4.53
N TYR A 191 -3.57 -13.21 -5.44
CA TYR A 191 -4.30 -13.56 -6.66
C TYR A 191 -3.38 -14.11 -7.76
N MET A 192 -2.06 -13.93 -7.62
CA MET A 192 -1.10 -14.32 -8.64
C MET A 192 -0.80 -15.81 -8.62
N LYS A 193 -0.88 -16.43 -9.81
CA LYS A 193 -0.56 -17.85 -10.04
C LYS A 193 0.56 -18.03 -11.07
N ASN A 194 1.07 -16.94 -11.64
CA ASN A 194 2.09 -16.96 -12.67
C ASN A 194 3.43 -17.41 -12.08
N SER A 195 4.10 -18.34 -12.72
CA SER A 195 5.37 -18.94 -12.26
C SER A 195 6.54 -17.95 -12.23
N ASP A 196 6.48 -16.89 -13.03
CA ASP A 196 7.48 -15.82 -13.07
C ASP A 196 7.20 -14.67 -12.09
N TYR A 197 6.05 -14.69 -11.40
CA TYR A 197 5.72 -13.74 -10.32
C TYR A 197 6.27 -14.23 -8.98
N THR A 198 6.75 -13.31 -8.19
CA THR A 198 7.08 -13.53 -6.77
C THR A 198 6.72 -12.27 -5.99
N SER A 199 6.12 -12.42 -4.81
CA SER A 199 5.73 -11.28 -3.99
C SER A 199 6.94 -10.44 -3.58
N GLY A 200 6.74 -9.15 -3.38
CA GLY A 200 7.80 -8.27 -2.88
C GLY A 200 8.32 -8.74 -1.52
N LEU A 201 7.44 -9.30 -0.67
CA LEU A 201 7.84 -9.84 0.62
C LEU A 201 8.85 -10.99 0.47
N ASP A 202 8.58 -11.95 -0.41
CA ASP A 202 9.47 -13.10 -0.61
C ASP A 202 10.81 -12.70 -1.24
N LEU A 203 10.77 -11.71 -2.13
CA LEU A 203 11.98 -11.21 -2.80
C LEU A 203 12.88 -10.36 -1.87
N PHE A 204 12.28 -9.59 -0.97
CA PHE A 204 12.99 -8.48 -0.34
C PHE A 204 12.95 -8.46 1.20
N LYS A 205 12.44 -9.48 1.88
CA LYS A 205 12.35 -9.50 3.35
C LYS A 205 13.66 -9.22 4.10
N ASN A 206 14.81 -9.38 3.43
CA ASN A 206 16.12 -9.09 4.00
C ASN A 206 16.76 -7.80 3.46
N LYS A 207 16.02 -6.97 2.70
CA LYS A 207 16.53 -5.71 2.14
C LYS A 207 16.11 -4.52 2.97
N LYS A 208 17.09 -3.71 3.41
CA LYS A 208 16.88 -2.54 4.28
C LYS A 208 16.18 -1.36 3.60
N ASN A 209 16.28 -1.26 2.28
CA ASN A 209 15.76 -0.14 1.50
C ASN A 209 14.58 -0.53 0.60
N VAL A 210 13.83 -1.54 1.03
CA VAL A 210 12.55 -1.94 0.46
C VAL A 210 11.52 -2.01 1.58
N PHE A 211 10.32 -1.55 1.30
CA PHE A 211 9.17 -1.65 2.19
C PHE A 211 8.01 -2.30 1.45
N ILE A 212 7.37 -3.27 2.07
CA ILE A 212 6.28 -4.05 1.48
C ILE A 212 4.98 -3.67 2.15
N LEU A 213 3.94 -3.42 1.37
CA LEU A 213 2.59 -3.17 1.86
C LEU A 213 1.70 -4.38 1.61
N ARG A 214 0.85 -4.70 2.57
CA ARG A 214 -0.11 -5.81 2.51
C ARG A 214 -1.43 -5.40 3.11
N THR A 215 -2.53 -6.05 2.72
CA THR A 215 -3.87 -5.72 3.21
C THR A 215 -4.72 -6.97 3.40
N PHE A 216 -5.64 -6.89 4.36
CA PHE A 216 -6.71 -7.88 4.51
C PHE A 216 -7.98 -7.51 3.73
N SER A 217 -7.97 -6.36 3.03
CA SER A 217 -9.15 -5.85 2.32
C SER A 217 -9.49 -6.61 1.04
N LYS A 218 -8.53 -7.31 0.41
CA LYS A 218 -8.71 -7.90 -0.93
C LYS A 218 -9.02 -9.40 -0.84
N ILE A 219 -8.07 -10.29 -1.03
CA ILE A 219 -8.30 -11.75 -1.04
C ILE A 219 -8.98 -12.26 0.25
N TYR A 220 -8.70 -11.64 1.39
CA TYR A 220 -9.27 -12.04 2.67
C TYR A 220 -10.70 -11.56 2.89
N GLY A 221 -11.22 -10.65 2.05
CA GLY A 221 -12.59 -10.15 2.10
C GLY A 221 -12.93 -9.30 3.32
N LEU A 222 -11.93 -8.71 4.01
CA LEU A 222 -12.10 -7.97 5.26
C LEU A 222 -11.96 -6.45 5.08
N ALA A 223 -12.44 -5.92 3.95
CA ALA A 223 -12.27 -4.51 3.61
C ALA A 223 -12.84 -3.54 4.66
N SER A 224 -13.98 -3.89 5.28
CA SER A 224 -14.65 -3.05 6.28
C SER A 224 -13.91 -2.98 7.62
N LEU A 225 -13.08 -3.97 7.96
CA LEU A 225 -12.32 -3.97 9.20
C LEU A 225 -11.13 -3.01 9.19
N ARG A 226 -10.79 -2.45 8.04
CA ARG A 226 -9.68 -1.52 7.88
C ARG A 226 -8.37 -2.03 8.48
N ILE A 227 -7.93 -3.23 8.06
CA ILE A 227 -6.69 -3.84 8.54
C ILE A 227 -5.73 -4.02 7.37
N GLY A 228 -4.53 -3.48 7.53
CA GLY A 228 -3.40 -3.68 6.64
C GLY A 228 -2.10 -3.68 7.44
N TRP A 229 -1.01 -3.96 6.77
CA TRP A 229 0.29 -4.01 7.42
C TRP A 229 1.41 -3.70 6.42
N GLY A 230 2.53 -3.28 6.98
CA GLY A 230 3.76 -3.05 6.27
C GLY A 230 4.89 -3.90 6.82
N TYR A 231 5.88 -4.21 5.97
CA TYR A 231 7.09 -4.93 6.33
C TYR A 231 8.32 -4.19 5.80
N GLY A 232 9.27 -3.90 6.67
CA GLY A 232 10.47 -3.17 6.30
C GLY A 232 11.63 -3.35 7.27
N ASP A 233 12.70 -2.61 7.08
CA ASP A 233 13.82 -2.59 8.04
C ASP A 233 13.32 -2.13 9.42
N LYS A 234 13.86 -2.76 10.49
CA LYS A 234 13.46 -2.44 11.88
C LYS A 234 13.57 -0.94 12.19
N LYS A 235 14.61 -0.27 11.69
CA LYS A 235 14.78 1.19 11.90
C LYS A 235 13.65 2.02 11.27
N ILE A 236 13.07 1.54 10.16
CA ILE A 236 11.91 2.19 9.55
C ILE A 236 10.69 1.95 10.44
N ILE A 237 10.48 0.71 10.90
CA ILE A 237 9.37 0.37 11.79
C ILE A 237 9.42 1.18 13.09
N ASP A 238 10.60 1.28 13.71
CA ASP A 238 10.80 2.09 14.92
C ASP A 238 10.49 3.58 14.70
N GLY A 239 10.73 4.09 13.48
CA GLY A 239 10.40 5.47 13.10
C GLY A 239 8.93 5.69 12.75
N LEU A 240 8.16 4.63 12.48
CA LEU A 240 6.72 4.69 12.17
C LEU A 240 5.85 4.54 13.46
N ASN A 241 6.38 3.93 14.53
CA ASN A 241 5.75 3.80 15.84
C ASN A 241 5.92 5.06 16.69
#